data_96ce3eb3edba32202af8d6ef5a0874b5
#
_entry.id   96ce3eb3edba32202af8d6ef5a0874b5
#
_cell.length_a   1.000
_cell.length_b   1.000
_cell.length_c   1.000
_cell.angle_alpha   90.00
_cell.angle_beta   90.00
_cell.angle_gamma   90.00
#
_symmetry.space_group_name_H-M   'P 1'
#
loop_
_entity.id
_entity.type
_entity.pdbx_description
1 polymer ?
#
loop_
_entity_poly.entity_id
_entity_poly.type
_entity_poly.pdbx_seq_one_letter_code
_entity_poly.pdbx_strand_id
1 'polypeptide(L)'
;MSQKQQMLQQLLSMQEIEPWQQYEFQYFGPTTRSIAFFGPVCKETTAAFISQLLHLSEEDPESPIVVWLNTEGGSLTDGLAIYDTIVNLAAPVEVIVTGLCASAGLIILAAADYRIATKSSTFYYHQPVMEDNMINSIKDMDELQKYYKSCKDKMDELIRARTKMKKSVWNKNFEGRTSYYFFTDEALEYNLIDRVAPSNKVDFEIQEA
;
A
#
# COMPACT_ATOMS: atom_id res chain seq x y z
N MET A 1 36.31 11.73 28.81
CA MET A 1 34.94 12.09 28.39
C MET A 1 34.17 12.58 29.61
N SER A 2 33.45 13.71 29.50
CA SER A 2 32.61 14.21 30.59
C SER A 2 31.39 13.30 30.82
N GLN A 3 30.85 13.26 32.05
CA GLN A 3 29.60 12.53 32.35
C GLN A 3 28.46 12.90 31.38
N LYS A 4 28.41 14.14 30.93
CA LYS A 4 27.44 14.65 29.94
C LYS A 4 27.64 14.01 28.56
N GLN A 5 28.87 13.75 28.15
CA GLN A 5 29.19 13.05 26.89
C GLN A 5 28.84 11.58 26.95
N GLN A 6 29.05 10.91 28.09
CA GLN A 6 28.67 9.52 28.29
C GLN A 6 27.13 9.35 28.30
N MET A 7 26.43 10.27 28.96
CA MET A 7 24.95 10.28 28.99
C MET A 7 24.35 10.56 27.60
N LEU A 8 24.97 11.45 26.81
CA LEU A 8 24.56 11.72 25.44
C LEU A 8 24.78 10.51 24.52
N GLN A 9 25.92 9.83 24.66
CA GLN A 9 26.21 8.60 23.93
C GLN A 9 25.25 7.46 24.33
N GLN A 10 24.87 7.37 25.60
CA GLN A 10 23.91 6.42 26.09
C GLN A 10 22.49 6.73 25.61
N LEU A 11 22.09 8.01 25.54
CA LEU A 11 20.82 8.44 24.93
C LEU A 11 20.77 8.19 23.42
N LEU A 12 21.86 8.37 22.71
CA LEU A 12 21.97 8.08 21.27
C LEU A 12 21.97 6.56 20.98
N SER A 13 22.50 5.74 21.90
CA SER A 13 22.45 4.27 21.79
C SER A 13 21.11 3.66 22.24
N MET A 14 20.27 4.44 22.94
CA MET A 14 18.91 4.06 23.34
C MET A 14 17.84 4.54 22.36
N GLN A 15 18.19 5.23 21.27
CA GLN A 15 17.28 5.31 20.14
C GLN A 15 17.15 3.88 19.61
N GLU A 16 16.11 3.18 20.04
CA GLU A 16 15.66 1.98 19.35
C GLU A 16 15.45 2.39 17.90
N ILE A 17 16.33 1.88 17.04
CA ILE A 17 16.13 2.00 15.60
C ILE A 17 14.83 1.25 15.35
N GLU A 18 13.75 1.97 15.04
CA GLU A 18 12.47 1.36 14.70
C GLU A 18 12.74 0.29 13.64
N PRO A 19 12.17 -0.92 13.79
CA PRO A 19 12.49 -2.05 12.91
C PRO A 19 12.37 -1.71 11.41
N TRP A 20 11.51 -0.75 11.06
CA TRP A 20 11.30 -0.30 9.67
C TRP A 20 12.42 0.63 9.14
N GLN A 21 13.27 1.20 9.98
CA GLN A 21 14.45 1.98 9.55
C GLN A 21 15.54 1.11 8.90
N GLN A 22 15.40 -0.21 8.99
CA GLN A 22 16.29 -1.18 8.35
C GLN A 22 15.76 -1.67 7.00
N TYR A 23 14.57 -1.26 6.56
CA TYR A 23 14.06 -1.63 5.24
C TYR A 23 14.75 -0.78 4.17
N GLU A 24 15.90 -1.24 3.71
CA GLU A 24 16.41 -0.83 2.41
C GLU A 24 15.47 -1.42 1.34
N PHE A 25 14.82 -0.54 0.56
CA PHE A 25 14.12 -0.99 -0.64
C PHE A 25 15.12 -1.72 -1.52
N GLN A 26 14.97 -3.04 -1.66
CA GLN A 26 15.84 -3.81 -2.52
C GLN A 26 15.50 -3.46 -3.98
N TYR A 27 16.36 -2.65 -4.56
CA TYR A 27 16.41 -2.46 -5.99
C TYR A 27 16.95 -3.75 -6.63
N PHE A 28 16.15 -4.40 -7.47
CA PHE A 28 16.53 -5.66 -8.12
C PHE A 28 17.62 -5.50 -9.20
N GLY A 29 18.46 -4.50 -9.07
CA GLY A 29 19.63 -4.24 -9.93
C GLY A 29 19.36 -3.25 -11.05
N PRO A 30 20.43 -2.68 -11.65
CA PRO A 30 20.35 -1.57 -12.59
C PRO A 30 19.72 -1.92 -13.95
N THR A 31 19.41 -3.18 -14.19
CA THR A 31 18.82 -3.65 -15.45
C THR A 31 17.33 -4.01 -15.35
N THR A 32 16.74 -3.95 -14.16
CA THR A 32 15.33 -4.31 -13.96
C THR A 32 14.53 -3.09 -13.55
N ARG A 33 13.46 -2.82 -14.29
CA ARG A 33 12.49 -1.77 -13.94
C ARG A 33 11.49 -2.29 -12.90
N SER A 34 12.03 -2.90 -11.83
CA SER A 34 11.24 -3.53 -10.78
C SER A 34 11.58 -2.96 -9.40
N ILE A 35 10.55 -2.62 -8.63
CA ILE A 35 10.65 -2.09 -7.26
C ILE A 35 9.89 -3.02 -6.34
N ALA A 36 10.46 -3.37 -5.18
CA ALA A 36 9.73 -4.04 -4.11
C ALA A 36 9.27 -2.99 -3.07
N PHE A 37 7.96 -2.88 -2.87
CA PHE A 37 7.37 -2.13 -1.78
C PHE A 37 6.85 -3.12 -0.73
N PHE A 38 7.68 -3.40 0.28
CA PHE A 38 7.38 -4.32 1.37
C PHE A 38 7.43 -3.58 2.70
N GLY A 39 6.35 -3.63 3.47
CA GLY A 39 6.24 -2.99 4.78
C GLY A 39 5.24 -1.82 4.84
N PRO A 40 5.31 -0.99 5.89
CA PRO A 40 4.31 0.04 6.18
C PRO A 40 4.34 1.20 5.17
N VAL A 41 3.17 1.79 4.97
CA VAL A 41 3.03 3.08 4.26
C VAL A 41 3.27 4.18 5.27
N CYS A 42 4.48 4.76 5.26
CA CYS A 42 4.89 5.85 6.12
C CYS A 42 5.75 6.85 5.33
N LYS A 43 6.06 7.98 5.95
CA LYS A 43 6.79 9.07 5.29
C LYS A 43 8.10 8.61 4.63
N GLU A 44 8.86 7.77 5.32
CA GLU A 44 10.19 7.32 4.87
C GLU A 44 10.08 6.36 3.69
N THR A 45 9.22 5.34 3.81
CA THR A 45 8.99 4.36 2.75
C THR A 45 8.36 5.00 1.52
N THR A 46 7.44 5.93 1.73
CA THR A 46 6.79 6.70 0.66
C THR A 46 7.79 7.57 -0.10
N ALA A 47 8.63 8.32 0.61
CA ALA A 47 9.63 9.18 -0.03
C ALA A 47 10.62 8.38 -0.88
N ALA A 48 11.13 7.25 -0.34
CA ALA A 48 12.04 6.37 -1.06
C ALA A 48 11.37 5.75 -2.30
N PHE A 49 10.14 5.28 -2.17
CA PHE A 49 9.39 4.65 -3.25
C PHE A 49 9.05 5.64 -4.38
N ILE A 50 8.54 6.83 -4.03
CA ILE A 50 8.24 7.88 -5.01
C ILE A 50 9.50 8.30 -5.76
N SER A 51 10.63 8.45 -5.06
CA SER A 51 11.91 8.79 -5.70
C SER A 51 12.32 7.76 -6.75
N GLN A 52 12.15 6.47 -6.48
CA GLN A 52 12.45 5.40 -7.43
C GLN A 52 11.49 5.41 -8.63
N LEU A 53 10.19 5.61 -8.39
CA LEU A 53 9.19 5.70 -9.46
C LEU A 53 9.50 6.85 -10.42
N LEU A 54 9.78 8.03 -9.88
CA LEU A 54 10.14 9.22 -10.68
C LEU A 54 11.41 8.98 -11.48
N HIS A 55 12.46 8.44 -10.85
CA HIS A 55 13.72 8.13 -11.53
C HIS A 55 13.52 7.18 -12.70
N LEU A 56 12.84 6.05 -12.48
CA LEU A 56 12.59 5.08 -13.55
C LEU A 56 11.71 5.64 -14.68
N SER A 57 10.73 6.48 -14.34
CA SER A 57 9.87 7.12 -15.35
C SER A 57 10.63 8.17 -16.17
N GLU A 58 11.62 8.87 -15.59
CA GLU A 58 12.48 9.81 -16.31
C GLU A 58 13.49 9.09 -17.22
N GLU A 59 14.01 7.93 -16.80
CA GLU A 59 14.92 7.12 -17.62
C GLU A 59 14.24 6.61 -18.90
N ASP A 60 13.03 6.10 -18.78
CA ASP A 60 12.25 5.55 -19.90
C ASP A 60 10.75 5.68 -19.62
N PRO A 61 10.08 6.69 -20.19
CA PRO A 61 8.67 6.93 -19.97
C PRO A 61 7.73 5.95 -20.70
N GLU A 62 8.24 5.15 -21.62
CA GLU A 62 7.43 4.22 -22.43
C GLU A 62 7.40 2.80 -21.86
N SER A 63 8.46 2.40 -21.17
CA SER A 63 8.58 1.05 -20.59
C SER A 63 7.92 0.94 -19.22
N PRO A 64 7.17 -0.14 -18.94
CA PRO A 64 6.48 -0.31 -17.68
C PRO A 64 7.43 -0.43 -16.48
N ILE A 65 6.98 0.08 -15.34
CA ILE A 65 7.60 -0.12 -14.03
C ILE A 65 6.81 -1.21 -13.30
N VAL A 66 7.49 -2.26 -12.85
CA VAL A 66 6.86 -3.36 -12.10
C VAL A 66 7.05 -3.15 -10.61
N VAL A 67 5.96 -3.08 -9.86
CA VAL A 67 5.95 -2.94 -8.40
C VAL A 67 5.49 -4.23 -7.74
N TRP A 68 6.36 -4.85 -6.96
CA TRP A 68 6.00 -5.96 -6.08
C TRP A 68 5.49 -5.37 -4.77
N LEU A 69 4.21 -5.60 -4.46
CA LEU A 69 3.53 -4.98 -3.32
C LEU A 69 3.20 -6.01 -2.24
N ASN A 70 3.68 -5.74 -1.02
CA ASN A 70 3.30 -6.46 0.20
C ASN A 70 3.27 -5.47 1.37
N THR A 71 2.07 -5.03 1.78
CA THR A 71 1.93 -3.97 2.78
C THR A 71 0.69 -4.16 3.65
N GLU A 72 0.85 -3.90 4.93
CA GLU A 72 -0.23 -3.73 5.89
C GLU A 72 -0.95 -2.38 5.75
N GLY A 73 -0.43 -1.49 4.90
CA GLY A 73 -0.92 -0.13 4.78
C GLY A 73 -0.24 0.81 5.79
N GLY A 74 -0.96 1.82 6.24
CA GLY A 74 -0.45 2.84 7.17
C GLY A 74 -1.04 4.21 6.90
N SER A 75 -0.21 5.25 6.84
CA SER A 75 -0.62 6.63 6.64
C SER A 75 -1.43 6.81 5.35
N LEU A 76 -2.66 7.31 5.50
CA LEU A 76 -3.53 7.59 4.36
C LEU A 76 -2.96 8.70 3.47
N THR A 77 -2.40 9.75 4.05
CA THR A 77 -1.83 10.87 3.30
C THR A 77 -0.63 10.45 2.48
N ASP A 78 0.20 9.54 3.01
CA ASP A 78 1.33 8.97 2.28
C ASP A 78 0.85 8.02 1.17
N GLY A 79 -0.19 7.21 1.43
CA GLY A 79 -0.83 6.39 0.41
C GLY A 79 -1.43 7.22 -0.74
N LEU A 80 -2.04 8.37 -0.44
CA LEU A 80 -2.54 9.31 -1.44
C LEU A 80 -1.39 9.96 -2.24
N ALA A 81 -0.27 10.28 -1.60
CA ALA A 81 0.91 10.80 -2.29
C ALA A 81 1.46 9.79 -3.30
N ILE A 82 1.53 8.51 -2.93
CA ILE A 82 1.91 7.43 -3.85
C ILE A 82 0.89 7.31 -4.99
N TYR A 83 -0.41 7.32 -4.67
CA TYR A 83 -1.48 7.26 -5.67
C TYR A 83 -1.34 8.37 -6.71
N ASP A 84 -1.26 9.62 -6.23
CA ASP A 84 -1.15 10.77 -7.12
C ASP A 84 0.14 10.73 -7.95
N THR A 85 1.23 10.22 -7.40
CA THR A 85 2.46 10.01 -8.15
C THR A 85 2.24 9.02 -9.28
N ILE A 86 1.75 7.82 -8.99
CA ILE A 86 1.55 6.76 -9.99
C ILE A 86 0.63 7.22 -11.13
N VAL A 87 -0.51 7.84 -10.81
CA VAL A 87 -1.47 8.26 -11.86
C VAL A 87 -0.99 9.43 -12.72
N ASN A 88 0.08 10.14 -12.32
CA ASN A 88 0.67 11.24 -13.06
C ASN A 88 2.03 10.89 -13.69
N LEU A 89 2.55 9.67 -13.50
CA LEU A 89 3.75 9.21 -14.20
C LEU A 89 3.49 9.06 -15.70
N ALA A 90 4.53 9.31 -16.51
CA ALA A 90 4.50 8.99 -17.93
C ALA A 90 4.63 7.48 -18.17
N ALA A 91 5.53 6.82 -17.43
CA ALA A 91 5.72 5.37 -17.53
C ALA A 91 4.51 4.60 -16.95
N PRO A 92 4.02 3.56 -17.64
CA PRO A 92 2.98 2.69 -17.09
C PRO A 92 3.46 1.95 -15.83
N VAL A 93 2.56 1.76 -14.86
CA VAL A 93 2.89 1.05 -13.62
C VAL A 93 2.06 -0.23 -13.51
N GLU A 94 2.75 -1.36 -13.42
CA GLU A 94 2.17 -2.66 -13.11
C GLU A 94 2.41 -2.99 -11.64
N VAL A 95 1.35 -3.29 -10.88
CA VAL A 95 1.47 -3.71 -9.47
C VAL A 95 1.15 -5.19 -9.35
N ILE A 96 2.07 -5.95 -8.75
CA ILE A 96 1.92 -7.36 -8.43
C ILE A 96 1.83 -7.52 -6.92
N VAL A 97 0.64 -7.82 -6.42
CA VAL A 97 0.45 -8.13 -5.01
C VAL A 97 1.03 -9.50 -4.70
N THR A 98 1.88 -9.57 -3.67
CA THR A 98 2.42 -10.82 -3.12
C THR A 98 2.30 -10.78 -1.60
N GLY A 99 1.56 -11.72 -1.01
CA GLY A 99 1.28 -11.71 0.42
C GLY A 99 0.06 -10.85 0.78
N LEU A 100 0.27 -9.69 1.40
CA LEU A 100 -0.81 -8.83 1.91
C LEU A 100 -0.90 -7.50 1.17
N CYS A 101 -2.12 -7.08 0.84
CA CYS A 101 -2.41 -5.72 0.40
C CYS A 101 -3.55 -5.16 1.27
N ALA A 102 -3.21 -4.32 2.24
CA ALA A 102 -4.15 -3.86 3.25
C ALA A 102 -4.26 -2.33 3.30
N SER A 103 -5.47 -1.83 3.67
CA SER A 103 -5.69 -0.43 4.02
C SER A 103 -5.21 0.54 2.93
N ALA A 104 -4.27 1.44 3.22
CA ALA A 104 -3.66 2.36 2.24
C ALA A 104 -3.02 1.62 1.04
N GLY A 105 -2.62 0.35 1.20
CA GLY A 105 -2.14 -0.50 0.11
C GLY A 105 -3.17 -0.70 -1.00
N LEU A 106 -4.47 -0.72 -0.68
CA LEU A 106 -5.53 -0.83 -1.69
C LEU A 106 -5.61 0.42 -2.58
N ILE A 107 -5.28 1.59 -2.05
CA ILE A 107 -5.22 2.84 -2.81
C ILE A 107 -4.03 2.80 -3.77
N ILE A 108 -2.87 2.33 -3.30
CA ILE A 108 -1.67 2.15 -4.11
C ILE A 108 -1.94 1.17 -5.26
N LEU A 109 -2.55 0.02 -4.96
CA LEU A 109 -2.94 -0.96 -5.97
C LEU A 109 -3.91 -0.36 -6.98
N ALA A 110 -4.91 0.40 -6.52
CA ALA A 110 -5.89 1.02 -7.41
C ALA A 110 -5.27 2.06 -8.36
N ALA A 111 -4.15 2.70 -7.98
CA ALA A 111 -3.45 3.66 -8.82
C ALA A 111 -2.82 3.02 -10.07
N ALA A 112 -2.46 1.74 -10.01
CA ALA A 112 -1.77 1.02 -11.08
C ALA A 112 -2.56 1.00 -12.39
N ASP A 113 -1.84 0.96 -13.51
CA ASP A 113 -2.41 0.78 -14.85
C ASP A 113 -2.78 -0.69 -15.07
N TYR A 114 -2.00 -1.60 -14.49
CA TYR A 114 -2.29 -3.02 -14.50
C TYR A 114 -2.06 -3.67 -13.13
N ARG A 115 -3.02 -4.44 -12.65
CA ARG A 115 -3.06 -5.00 -11.30
C ARG A 115 -3.08 -6.52 -11.34
N ILE A 116 -2.11 -7.13 -10.70
CA ILE A 116 -1.93 -8.57 -10.63
C ILE A 116 -1.85 -8.99 -9.17
N ALA A 117 -2.26 -10.20 -8.85
CA ALA A 117 -1.98 -10.80 -7.55
C ALA A 117 -1.53 -12.24 -7.69
N THR A 118 -0.67 -12.69 -6.80
CA THR A 118 -0.35 -14.11 -6.68
C THR A 118 -1.53 -14.87 -6.09
N LYS A 119 -1.62 -16.19 -6.35
CA LYS A 119 -2.77 -17.03 -5.97
C LYS A 119 -3.10 -16.98 -4.46
N SER A 120 -2.08 -16.82 -3.62
CA SER A 120 -2.21 -16.83 -2.15
C SER A 120 -2.27 -15.42 -1.54
N SER A 121 -2.44 -14.38 -2.34
CA SER A 121 -2.51 -13.01 -1.83
C SER A 121 -3.80 -12.78 -1.04
N THR A 122 -3.66 -11.98 0.00
CA THR A 122 -4.77 -11.58 0.88
C THR A 122 -4.96 -10.08 0.78
N PHE A 123 -6.19 -9.65 0.81
CA PHE A 123 -6.58 -8.24 0.78
C PHE A 123 -7.33 -7.89 2.06
N TYR A 124 -7.09 -6.70 2.57
CA TYR A 124 -7.80 -6.21 3.76
C TYR A 124 -8.25 -4.77 3.59
N TYR A 125 -9.56 -4.60 3.56
CA TYR A 125 -10.22 -3.30 3.60
C TYR A 125 -10.65 -2.99 5.03
N HIS A 126 -10.38 -1.79 5.50
CA HIS A 126 -10.98 -1.25 6.71
C HIS A 126 -11.18 0.26 6.60
N GLN A 127 -12.11 0.79 7.39
CA GLN A 127 -12.30 2.22 7.49
C GLN A 127 -11.12 2.86 8.22
N PRO A 128 -10.77 4.13 7.91
CA PRO A 128 -9.72 4.85 8.63
C PRO A 128 -9.97 4.82 10.15
N VAL A 129 -8.90 4.59 10.90
CA VAL A 129 -8.93 4.53 12.38
C VAL A 129 -8.44 5.85 12.94
N MET A 130 -9.13 6.37 13.96
CA MET A 130 -8.70 7.57 14.68
C MET A 130 -7.58 7.23 15.67
N GLU A 131 -6.55 8.07 15.74
CA GLU A 131 -5.52 7.97 16.75
C GLU A 131 -5.90 8.79 17.98
N ASP A 132 -5.91 8.18 19.15
CA ASP A 132 -6.38 8.79 20.42
C ASP A 132 -5.63 10.06 20.83
N ASN A 133 -4.37 10.21 20.44
CA ASN A 133 -3.51 11.34 20.78
C ASN A 133 -3.85 12.65 20.04
N MET A 134 -4.77 12.63 19.08
CA MET A 134 -5.21 13.81 18.32
C MET A 134 -6.42 14.52 18.94
N ILE A 135 -6.99 14.00 20.04
CA ILE A 135 -8.23 14.53 20.64
C ILE A 135 -7.89 15.32 21.88
N ASN A 136 -8.01 16.65 21.80
CA ASN A 136 -7.81 17.57 22.92
C ASN A 136 -9.10 18.22 23.44
N SER A 137 -10.21 18.12 22.67
CA SER A 137 -11.51 18.69 23.07
C SER A 137 -12.66 17.98 22.35
N ILE A 138 -13.90 18.15 22.86
CA ILE A 138 -15.12 17.64 22.19
C ILE A 138 -15.28 18.24 20.79
N LYS A 139 -14.89 19.51 20.62
CA LYS A 139 -14.96 20.17 19.30
C LYS A 139 -13.97 19.56 18.30
N ASP A 140 -12.79 19.15 18.76
CA ASP A 140 -11.81 18.47 17.93
C ASP A 140 -12.33 17.10 17.49
N MET A 141 -13.10 16.40 18.34
CA MET A 141 -13.74 15.13 17.95
C MET A 141 -14.69 15.30 16.76
N ASP A 142 -15.52 16.34 16.73
CA ASP A 142 -16.47 16.60 15.64
C ASP A 142 -15.71 16.90 14.33
N GLU A 143 -14.65 17.68 14.39
CA GLU A 143 -13.84 18.00 13.21
C GLU A 143 -13.05 16.78 12.71
N LEU A 144 -12.47 15.98 13.61
CA LEU A 144 -11.79 14.74 13.29
C LEU A 144 -12.75 13.73 12.67
N GLN A 145 -13.96 13.57 13.22
CA GLN A 145 -14.96 12.68 12.64
C GLN A 145 -15.32 13.07 11.20
N LYS A 146 -15.50 14.35 10.92
CA LYS A 146 -15.75 14.86 9.56
C LYS A 146 -14.57 14.57 8.64
N TYR A 147 -13.35 14.80 9.13
CA TYR A 147 -12.11 14.54 8.37
C TYR A 147 -12.00 13.05 8.02
N TYR A 148 -12.11 12.14 9.00
CA TYR A 148 -12.00 10.69 8.75
C TYR A 148 -13.12 10.16 7.85
N LYS A 149 -14.33 10.71 7.95
CA LYS A 149 -15.40 10.42 7.02
C LYS A 149 -15.02 10.83 5.59
N SER A 150 -14.49 12.02 5.42
CA SER A 150 -14.04 12.51 4.11
C SER A 150 -12.88 11.65 3.55
N CYS A 151 -11.96 11.21 4.41
CA CYS A 151 -10.89 10.29 4.05
C CYS A 151 -11.42 8.94 3.57
N LYS A 152 -12.41 8.38 4.29
CA LYS A 152 -13.07 7.14 3.87
C LYS A 152 -13.73 7.32 2.50
N ASP A 153 -14.54 8.37 2.34
CA ASP A 153 -15.26 8.62 1.11
C ASP A 153 -14.27 8.79 -0.07
N LYS A 154 -13.14 9.45 0.15
CA LYS A 154 -12.07 9.61 -0.85
C LYS A 154 -11.41 8.28 -1.19
N MET A 155 -11.03 7.48 -0.22
CA MET A 155 -10.46 6.14 -0.44
C MET A 155 -11.41 5.27 -1.26
N ASP A 156 -12.68 5.22 -0.87
CA ASP A 156 -13.72 4.44 -1.55
C ASP A 156 -13.92 4.90 -2.99
N GLU A 157 -13.93 6.22 -3.22
CA GLU A 157 -14.02 6.82 -4.55
C GLU A 157 -12.86 6.39 -5.44
N LEU A 158 -11.62 6.53 -4.96
CA LEU A 158 -10.41 6.24 -5.73
C LEU A 158 -10.33 4.76 -6.11
N ILE A 159 -10.57 3.86 -5.16
CA ILE A 159 -10.57 2.41 -5.44
C ILE A 159 -11.62 2.08 -6.50
N ARG A 160 -12.84 2.56 -6.36
CA ARG A 160 -13.93 2.27 -7.31
C ARG A 160 -13.69 2.86 -8.69
N ALA A 161 -13.21 4.11 -8.76
CA ALA A 161 -12.99 4.79 -10.04
C ALA A 161 -11.93 4.09 -10.90
N ARG A 162 -10.81 3.70 -10.27
CA ARG A 162 -9.67 3.09 -10.98
C ARG A 162 -9.87 1.61 -11.29
N THR A 163 -10.52 0.86 -10.39
CA THR A 163 -10.76 -0.58 -10.59
C THR A 163 -11.98 -0.88 -11.45
N LYS A 164 -12.79 0.13 -11.78
CA LYS A 164 -14.06 -0.06 -12.48
C LYS A 164 -15.02 -1.00 -11.74
N MET A 165 -14.86 -1.14 -10.43
CA MET A 165 -15.71 -1.97 -9.60
C MET A 165 -17.16 -1.50 -9.66
N LYS A 166 -18.08 -2.42 -9.94
CA LYS A 166 -19.50 -2.09 -10.02
C LYS A 166 -20.01 -1.61 -8.65
N LYS A 167 -20.84 -0.56 -8.67
CA LYS A 167 -21.43 -0.02 -7.43
C LYS A 167 -22.18 -1.08 -6.62
N SER A 168 -22.85 -2.04 -7.28
CA SER A 168 -23.53 -3.15 -6.60
C SER A 168 -22.58 -4.08 -5.85
N VAL A 169 -21.37 -4.32 -6.40
CA VAL A 169 -20.31 -5.11 -5.75
C VAL A 169 -19.78 -4.36 -4.53
N TRP A 170 -19.50 -3.06 -4.68
CA TRP A 170 -19.09 -2.21 -3.59
C TRP A 170 -20.09 -2.21 -2.42
N ASN A 171 -21.36 -1.89 -2.72
CA ASN A 171 -22.40 -1.80 -1.71
C ASN A 171 -22.63 -3.13 -0.98
N LYS A 172 -22.52 -4.25 -1.69
CA LYS A 172 -22.68 -5.59 -1.08
C LYS A 172 -21.53 -5.98 -0.16
N ASN A 173 -20.29 -5.66 -0.56
CA ASN A 173 -19.11 -6.25 0.05
C ASN A 173 -18.31 -5.28 0.93
N PHE A 174 -18.40 -3.96 0.69
CA PHE A 174 -17.56 -2.95 1.36
C PHE A 174 -18.39 -1.90 2.11
N GLU A 175 -19.50 -1.43 1.52
CA GLU A 175 -20.33 -0.38 2.13
C GLU A 175 -20.93 -0.87 3.46
N GLY A 176 -20.77 -0.07 4.51
CA GLY A 176 -21.27 -0.39 5.85
C GLY A 176 -20.39 -1.37 6.65
N ARG A 177 -19.34 -1.93 6.06
CA ARG A 177 -18.38 -2.76 6.81
C ARG A 177 -17.33 -1.88 7.46
N THR A 178 -16.95 -2.24 8.69
CA THR A 178 -15.80 -1.63 9.37
C THR A 178 -14.49 -2.25 8.91
N SER A 179 -14.51 -3.55 8.58
CA SER A 179 -13.37 -4.31 8.08
C SER A 179 -13.80 -5.52 7.27
N TYR A 180 -12.94 -5.93 6.31
CA TYR A 180 -13.22 -7.08 5.45
C TYR A 180 -11.92 -7.67 4.88
N TYR A 181 -11.68 -8.96 5.17
CA TYR A 181 -10.62 -9.75 4.55
C TYR A 181 -11.18 -10.55 3.38
N PHE A 182 -10.43 -10.64 2.29
CA PHE A 182 -10.78 -11.44 1.12
C PHE A 182 -9.51 -11.89 0.38
N PHE A 183 -9.66 -12.85 -0.51
CA PHE A 183 -8.55 -13.46 -1.23
C PHE A 183 -8.54 -13.08 -2.71
N THR A 184 -7.53 -13.59 -3.43
CA THR A 184 -7.26 -13.27 -4.84
C THR A 184 -8.45 -13.55 -5.76
N ASP A 185 -9.20 -14.64 -5.56
CA ASP A 185 -10.35 -14.99 -6.40
C ASP A 185 -11.47 -13.95 -6.27
N GLU A 186 -11.74 -13.50 -5.04
CA GLU A 186 -12.71 -12.43 -4.78
C GLU A 186 -12.20 -11.08 -5.31
N ALA A 187 -10.90 -10.79 -5.16
CA ALA A 187 -10.31 -9.57 -5.70
C ALA A 187 -10.45 -9.49 -7.23
N LEU A 188 -10.33 -10.62 -7.93
CA LEU A 188 -10.56 -10.72 -9.36
C LEU A 188 -12.05 -10.54 -9.70
N GLU A 189 -12.96 -11.20 -8.98
CA GLU A 189 -14.41 -11.05 -9.14
C GLU A 189 -14.86 -9.59 -8.95
N TYR A 190 -14.23 -8.89 -8.01
CA TYR A 190 -14.54 -7.48 -7.71
C TYR A 190 -13.91 -6.49 -8.69
N ASN A 191 -13.10 -6.95 -9.64
CA ASN A 191 -12.25 -6.13 -10.52
C ASN A 191 -11.24 -5.26 -9.74
N LEU A 192 -10.87 -5.67 -8.54
CA LEU A 192 -9.78 -5.01 -7.79
C LEU A 192 -8.42 -5.32 -8.43
N ILE A 193 -8.30 -6.51 -9.02
CA ILE A 193 -7.16 -6.92 -9.85
C ILE A 193 -7.65 -7.32 -11.24
N ASP A 194 -6.73 -7.28 -12.22
CA ASP A 194 -7.01 -7.57 -13.62
C ASP A 194 -6.72 -9.04 -13.96
N ARG A 195 -5.77 -9.67 -13.24
CA ARG A 195 -5.49 -11.13 -13.39
C ARG A 195 -4.78 -11.71 -12.17
N VAL A 196 -4.79 -13.03 -12.11
CA VAL A 196 -3.96 -13.83 -11.18
C VAL A 196 -2.63 -14.15 -11.86
N ALA A 197 -1.52 -13.99 -11.16
CA ALA A 197 -0.20 -14.35 -11.65
C ALA A 197 -0.13 -15.85 -11.96
N PRO A 198 0.39 -16.27 -13.14
CA PRO A 198 0.55 -17.67 -13.45
C PRO A 198 1.55 -18.33 -12.49
N SER A 199 1.26 -19.56 -12.07
CA SER A 199 2.24 -20.38 -11.38
C SER A 199 3.17 -21.01 -12.42
N ASN A 200 4.47 -20.72 -12.35
CA ASN A 200 5.47 -21.36 -13.20
C ASN A 200 5.92 -22.74 -12.67
N LYS A 201 5.38 -23.17 -11.54
CA LYS A 201 5.63 -24.48 -10.94
C LYS A 201 4.37 -25.32 -11.07
N VAL A 202 4.56 -26.59 -11.38
CA VAL A 202 3.47 -27.58 -11.47
C VAL A 202 2.66 -27.54 -10.19
N ASP A 203 1.35 -27.38 -10.31
CA ASP A 203 0.43 -27.50 -9.19
C ASP A 203 0.65 -28.91 -8.59
N PHE A 204 1.07 -28.99 -7.34
CA PHE A 204 1.07 -30.25 -6.61
C PHE A 204 -0.40 -30.62 -6.44
N GLU A 205 -0.87 -31.60 -7.22
CA GLU A 205 -2.14 -32.26 -6.91
C GLU A 205 -1.98 -32.91 -5.52
N ILE A 206 -2.66 -32.33 -4.54
CA ILE A 206 -2.85 -32.99 -3.24
C ILE A 206 -3.78 -34.16 -3.56
N GLN A 207 -3.19 -35.35 -3.77
CA GLN A 207 -3.97 -36.58 -3.78
C GLN A 207 -4.48 -36.77 -2.36
N GLU A 208 -5.79 -36.59 -2.20
CA GLU A 208 -6.47 -36.99 -0.98
C GLU A 208 -6.24 -38.49 -0.77
N ALA A 209 -5.57 -38.84 0.34
CA ALA A 209 -5.31 -40.21 0.76
C ALA A 209 -6.51 -40.75 1.56
#